data_4a8bfccf39ff4c3721f1412362493ba1
#
_entry.id   4a8bfccf39ff4c3721f1412362493ba1
#
_cell.length_a   1.000
_cell.length_b   1.000
_cell.length_c   1.000
_cell.angle_alpha   90.00
_cell.angle_beta   90.00
_cell.angle_gamma   90.00
#
_symmetry.space_group_name_H-M   'P 1'
#
loop_
_entity.id
_entity.type
_entity.pdbx_description
1 polymer ?
#
loop_
_entity_poly.entity_id
_entity_poly.type
_entity_poly.pdbx_seq_one_letter_code
_entity_poly.pdbx_strand_id
1 'polypeptide(L)'
;FAEMVKFSFYKMKYSTPVDKRVFVGWKNYIEVFRNKDIFASLWLSLYYMVGSVVQLALALFLATILSFKTRGGNLFKGLMFFPYLISGIAIGFIFKYFYTRGFVFDSILGWFGFELDSLPYWLRDQKINNWSLVATSVWRYFGNNMVLFIGAIMSVDSEMYEAAELDGANKFQQ
;
A
#
# COMPACT_ATOMS: atom_id res chain seq x y z
N PHE A 1 5.85 -21.58 -14.86
CA PHE A 1 5.57 -22.08 -13.49
C PHE A 1 6.19 -23.47 -13.26
N ALA A 2 5.90 -24.48 -14.10
CA ALA A 2 6.42 -25.85 -13.94
C ALA A 2 7.95 -25.91 -13.85
N GLU A 3 8.68 -25.19 -14.70
CA GLU A 3 10.14 -25.10 -14.65
C GLU A 3 10.66 -24.43 -13.37
N MET A 4 9.96 -23.42 -12.84
CA MET A 4 10.35 -22.78 -11.58
C MET A 4 10.24 -23.76 -10.41
N VAL A 5 9.15 -24.54 -10.36
CA VAL A 5 8.96 -25.59 -9.33
C VAL A 5 10.04 -26.66 -9.47
N LYS A 6 10.36 -27.10 -10.70
CA LYS A 6 11.45 -28.06 -10.95
C LYS A 6 12.79 -27.52 -10.43
N PHE A 7 13.14 -26.28 -10.78
CA PHE A 7 14.41 -25.68 -10.36
C PHE A 7 14.51 -25.43 -8.85
N SER A 8 13.40 -25.31 -8.14
CA SER A 8 13.42 -25.16 -6.68
C SER A 8 14.01 -26.36 -5.93
N PHE A 9 14.06 -27.52 -6.57
CA PHE A 9 14.68 -28.74 -6.04
C PHE A 9 16.18 -28.86 -6.34
N TYR A 10 16.76 -27.87 -7.05
CA TYR A 10 18.17 -27.86 -7.40
C TYR A 10 18.92 -26.73 -6.69
N LYS A 11 20.15 -26.99 -6.28
CA LYS A 11 21.08 -25.95 -5.83
C LYS A 11 21.77 -25.37 -7.07
N MET A 12 21.47 -24.14 -7.42
CA MET A 12 22.03 -23.46 -8.58
C MET A 12 22.09 -21.95 -8.35
N LYS A 13 23.00 -21.27 -9.07
CA LYS A 13 23.00 -19.81 -9.25
C LYS A 13 22.42 -19.51 -10.63
N TYR A 14 22.01 -18.27 -10.86
CA TYR A 14 21.45 -17.84 -12.15
C TYR A 14 22.34 -18.20 -13.36
N SER A 15 23.69 -18.14 -13.18
CA SER A 15 24.69 -18.45 -14.21
C SER A 15 25.14 -19.92 -14.22
N THR A 16 24.51 -20.83 -13.45
CA THR A 16 24.96 -22.22 -13.37
C THR A 16 24.50 -23.01 -14.61
N PRO A 17 25.42 -23.55 -15.44
CA PRO A 17 25.09 -24.42 -16.56
C PRO A 17 24.23 -25.60 -16.13
N VAL A 18 23.41 -26.12 -17.06
CA VAL A 18 22.42 -27.17 -16.76
C VAL A 18 23.07 -28.45 -16.20
N ASP A 19 24.23 -28.81 -16.76
CA ASP A 19 25.05 -29.97 -16.36
C ASP A 19 25.69 -29.89 -14.99
N LYS A 20 25.77 -28.68 -14.41
CA LYS A 20 26.37 -28.42 -13.09
C LYS A 20 25.32 -28.16 -11.99
N ARG A 21 24.05 -28.38 -12.27
CA ARG A 21 22.96 -28.21 -11.30
C ARG A 21 22.89 -29.46 -10.40
N VAL A 22 22.97 -29.24 -9.09
CA VAL A 22 22.93 -30.33 -8.11
C VAL A 22 21.51 -30.47 -7.57
N PHE A 23 20.93 -31.66 -7.74
CA PHE A 23 19.62 -31.96 -7.14
C PHE A 23 19.77 -32.08 -5.62
N VAL A 24 19.00 -31.28 -4.88
CA VAL A 24 19.04 -31.20 -3.38
C VAL A 24 17.69 -31.55 -2.76
N GLY A 25 16.71 -31.92 -3.54
CA GLY A 25 15.38 -32.25 -3.06
C GLY A 25 14.76 -31.13 -2.24
N TRP A 26 14.20 -31.46 -1.11
CA TRP A 26 13.52 -30.53 -0.21
C TRP A 26 14.43 -29.59 0.61
N LYS A 27 15.75 -29.71 0.46
CA LYS A 27 16.71 -28.99 1.28
C LYS A 27 16.52 -27.46 1.20
N ASN A 28 16.28 -26.91 0.01
CA ASN A 28 16.04 -25.49 -0.17
C ASN A 28 14.81 -25.03 0.63
N TYR A 29 13.75 -25.81 0.65
CA TYR A 29 12.53 -25.50 1.42
C TYR A 29 12.79 -25.55 2.93
N ILE A 30 13.52 -26.56 3.40
CA ILE A 30 13.89 -26.70 4.81
C ILE A 30 14.75 -25.50 5.24
N GLU A 31 15.71 -25.07 4.41
CA GLU A 31 16.53 -23.89 4.68
C GLU A 31 15.69 -22.62 4.76
N VAL A 32 14.71 -22.43 3.86
CA VAL A 32 13.77 -21.30 3.89
C VAL A 32 12.97 -21.31 5.20
N PHE A 33 12.39 -22.43 5.58
CA PHE A 33 11.58 -22.52 6.81
C PHE A 33 12.42 -22.44 8.11
N ARG A 34 13.72 -22.71 8.07
CA ARG A 34 14.64 -22.53 9.21
C ARG A 34 15.22 -21.10 9.30
N ASN A 35 15.12 -20.33 8.24
CA ASN A 35 15.70 -18.98 8.21
C ASN A 35 14.80 -17.99 8.96
N LYS A 36 15.27 -17.52 10.11
CA LYS A 36 14.56 -16.53 10.94
C LYS A 36 14.34 -15.20 10.24
N ASP A 37 15.22 -14.80 9.30
CA ASP A 37 15.12 -13.55 8.59
C ASP A 37 13.92 -13.51 7.65
N ILE A 38 13.54 -14.68 7.11
CA ILE A 38 12.33 -14.80 6.25
C ILE A 38 11.07 -14.56 7.08
N PHE A 39 11.00 -15.14 8.29
CA PHE A 39 9.87 -14.88 9.19
C PHE A 39 9.82 -13.44 9.70
N ALA A 40 10.99 -12.85 9.98
CA ALA A 40 11.06 -11.42 10.29
C ALA A 40 10.53 -10.55 9.14
N SER A 41 10.83 -10.90 7.88
CA SER A 41 10.32 -10.21 6.71
C SER A 41 8.80 -10.37 6.53
N LEU A 42 8.23 -11.52 6.90
CA LEU A 42 6.78 -11.71 6.93
C LEU A 42 6.10 -10.79 7.95
N TRP A 43 6.69 -10.63 9.14
CA TRP A 43 6.19 -9.66 10.12
C TRP A 43 6.22 -8.22 9.60
N LEU A 44 7.28 -7.83 8.88
CA LEU A 44 7.32 -6.52 8.21
C LEU A 44 6.19 -6.35 7.20
N SER A 45 5.84 -7.42 6.47
CA SER A 45 4.74 -7.39 5.50
C SER A 45 3.38 -7.09 6.14
N LEU A 46 3.18 -7.43 7.42
CA LEU A 46 1.92 -7.13 8.12
C LEU A 46 1.67 -5.63 8.27
N TYR A 47 2.72 -4.81 8.47
CA TYR A 47 2.57 -3.35 8.49
C TYR A 47 1.95 -2.83 7.20
N TYR A 48 2.47 -3.30 6.07
CA TYR A 48 1.98 -2.91 4.73
C TYR A 48 0.59 -3.47 4.45
N MET A 49 0.30 -4.69 4.91
CA MET A 49 -1.02 -5.29 4.78
C MET A 49 -2.08 -4.48 5.53
N VAL A 50 -1.82 -4.09 6.77
CA VAL A 50 -2.71 -3.22 7.55
C VAL A 50 -2.91 -1.88 6.86
N GLY A 51 -1.80 -1.25 6.41
CA GLY A 51 -1.87 0.00 5.66
C GLY A 51 -2.70 -0.11 4.38
N SER A 52 -2.56 -1.22 3.64
CA SER A 52 -3.34 -1.46 2.42
C SER A 52 -4.82 -1.63 2.71
N VAL A 53 -5.20 -2.36 3.75
CA VAL A 53 -6.61 -2.52 4.15
C VAL A 53 -7.22 -1.17 4.52
N VAL A 54 -6.55 -0.38 5.34
CA VAL A 54 -7.01 0.97 5.71
C VAL A 54 -7.13 1.86 4.46
N GLN A 55 -6.12 1.83 3.58
CA GLN A 55 -6.11 2.60 2.33
C GLN A 55 -7.30 2.24 1.44
N LEU A 56 -7.56 0.94 1.22
CA LEU A 56 -8.65 0.48 0.37
C LEU A 56 -10.01 0.84 0.96
N ALA A 57 -10.18 0.70 2.27
CA ALA A 57 -11.42 1.08 2.96
C ALA A 57 -11.71 2.59 2.83
N LEU A 58 -10.70 3.43 3.06
CA LEU A 58 -10.83 4.88 2.89
C LEU A 58 -11.07 5.28 1.43
N ALA A 59 -10.37 4.64 0.48
CA ALA A 59 -10.52 4.89 -0.94
C ALA A 59 -11.93 4.51 -1.42
N LEU A 60 -12.46 3.38 -1.01
CA LEU A 60 -13.82 2.95 -1.31
C LEU A 60 -14.86 3.90 -0.70
N PHE A 61 -14.69 4.28 0.57
CA PHE A 61 -15.57 5.21 1.24
C PHE A 61 -15.66 6.56 0.50
N LEU A 62 -14.52 7.15 0.14
CA LEU A 62 -14.52 8.40 -0.62
C LEU A 62 -15.00 8.21 -2.06
N ALA A 63 -14.70 7.08 -2.69
CA ALA A 63 -15.21 6.76 -4.02
C ALA A 63 -16.75 6.72 -4.04
N THR A 64 -17.37 6.11 -3.04
CA THR A 64 -18.83 6.07 -2.91
C THR A 64 -19.44 7.47 -2.85
N ILE A 65 -18.84 8.37 -2.04
CA ILE A 65 -19.31 9.77 -1.94
C ILE A 65 -19.10 10.52 -3.26
N LEU A 66 -17.95 10.33 -3.92
CA LEU A 66 -17.57 11.08 -5.12
C LEU A 66 -18.11 10.50 -6.42
N SER A 67 -18.75 9.34 -6.40
CA SER A 67 -19.47 8.77 -7.55
C SER A 67 -20.72 9.56 -7.87
N PHE A 68 -21.33 10.19 -6.87
CA PHE A 68 -22.45 11.09 -7.07
C PHE A 68 -21.94 12.49 -7.48
N LYS A 69 -22.81 13.26 -8.18
CA LYS A 69 -22.50 14.64 -8.60
C LYS A 69 -22.24 15.54 -7.39
N THR A 70 -20.97 15.72 -7.04
CA THR A 70 -20.52 16.65 -5.98
C THR A 70 -19.86 17.88 -6.57
N ARG A 71 -20.20 19.06 -6.03
CA ARG A 71 -19.56 20.32 -6.42
C ARG A 71 -18.06 20.26 -6.15
N GLY A 72 -17.21 20.50 -7.16
CA GLY A 72 -15.75 20.43 -7.03
C GLY A 72 -15.16 19.01 -7.03
N GLY A 73 -15.98 17.96 -7.17
CA GLY A 73 -15.54 16.58 -7.12
C GLY A 73 -14.42 16.24 -8.12
N ASN A 74 -14.46 16.81 -9.31
CA ASN A 74 -13.43 16.56 -10.34
C ASN A 74 -12.06 17.13 -9.93
N LEU A 75 -12.05 18.34 -9.35
CA LEU A 75 -10.82 18.94 -8.83
C LEU A 75 -10.25 18.10 -7.68
N PHE A 76 -11.10 17.68 -6.76
CA PHE A 76 -10.70 16.84 -5.63
C PHE A 76 -10.13 15.49 -6.11
N LYS A 77 -10.78 14.81 -7.06
CA LYS A 77 -10.29 13.58 -7.69
C LYS A 77 -8.90 13.78 -8.29
N GLY A 78 -8.69 14.88 -9.02
CA GLY A 78 -7.39 15.22 -9.61
C GLY A 78 -6.29 15.46 -8.57
N LEU A 79 -6.59 16.21 -7.51
CA LEU A 79 -5.65 16.47 -6.42
C LEU A 79 -5.28 15.20 -5.66
N MET A 80 -6.24 14.32 -5.41
CA MET A 80 -5.97 13.03 -4.74
C MET A 80 -5.21 12.05 -5.63
N PHE A 81 -5.39 12.12 -6.95
CA PHE A 81 -4.67 11.28 -7.91
C PHE A 81 -3.24 11.76 -8.19
N PHE A 82 -2.97 13.05 -8.02
CA PHE A 82 -1.67 13.67 -8.34
C PHE A 82 -0.46 12.97 -7.70
N PRO A 83 -0.47 12.54 -6.42
CA PRO A 83 0.66 11.85 -5.81
C PRO A 83 1.10 10.57 -6.54
N TYR A 84 0.16 9.87 -7.15
CA TYR A 84 0.43 8.65 -7.90
C TYR A 84 1.28 8.91 -9.15
N LEU A 85 1.15 10.08 -9.78
CA LEU A 85 1.89 10.47 -10.98
C LEU A 85 3.35 10.82 -10.70
N ILE A 86 3.70 11.10 -9.45
CA ILE A 86 5.08 11.45 -9.06
C ILE A 86 5.96 10.22 -9.11
N SER A 87 7.17 10.35 -9.68
CA SER A 87 8.12 9.23 -9.75
C SER A 87 8.49 8.72 -8.34
N GLY A 88 8.73 7.41 -8.20
CA GLY A 88 9.09 6.80 -6.91
C GLY A 88 10.37 7.39 -6.30
N ILE A 89 11.33 7.76 -7.13
CA ILE A 89 12.57 8.42 -6.68
C ILE A 89 12.28 9.78 -6.08
N ALA A 90 11.46 10.60 -6.74
CA ALA A 90 11.06 11.90 -6.23
C ALA A 90 10.29 11.79 -4.91
N ILE A 91 9.36 10.84 -4.81
CA ILE A 91 8.64 10.54 -3.55
C ILE A 91 9.64 10.19 -2.43
N GLY A 92 10.65 9.35 -2.73
CA GLY A 92 11.68 9.00 -1.76
C GLY A 92 12.42 10.21 -1.21
N PHE A 93 12.81 11.16 -2.08
CA PHE A 93 13.46 12.41 -1.64
C PHE A 93 12.51 13.31 -0.86
N ILE A 94 11.28 13.52 -1.35
CA ILE A 94 10.28 14.36 -0.67
C ILE A 94 10.04 13.86 0.75
N PHE A 95 9.76 12.57 0.92
CA PHE A 95 9.44 12.01 2.23
C PHE A 95 10.68 11.83 3.12
N LYS A 96 11.87 11.67 2.56
CA LYS A 96 13.12 11.76 3.32
C LYS A 96 13.22 13.11 4.04
N TYR A 97 13.01 14.22 3.33
CA TYR A 97 13.02 15.55 3.93
C TYR A 97 11.81 15.78 4.84
N PHE A 98 10.63 15.32 4.44
CA PHE A 98 9.41 15.44 5.23
C PHE A 98 9.57 14.84 6.63
N TYR A 99 10.16 13.64 6.73
CA TYR A 99 10.39 12.92 7.98
C TYR A 99 11.75 13.18 8.65
N THR A 100 12.60 14.03 8.08
CA THR A 100 13.86 14.42 8.72
C THR A 100 13.55 15.24 9.98
N ARG A 101 14.26 14.93 11.08
CA ARG A 101 14.06 15.61 12.37
C ARG A 101 14.24 17.12 12.23
N GLY A 102 13.32 17.86 12.81
CA GLY A 102 13.30 19.33 12.78
C GLY A 102 12.79 19.92 11.45
N PHE A 103 12.35 19.08 10.51
CA PHE A 103 11.79 19.53 9.24
C PHE A 103 10.26 19.55 9.25
N VAL A 104 9.64 19.28 8.09
CA VAL A 104 8.23 19.57 7.81
C VAL A 104 7.30 18.89 8.80
N PHE A 105 7.45 17.57 9.01
CA PHE A 105 6.52 16.84 9.86
C PHE A 105 6.63 17.24 11.35
N ASP A 106 7.86 17.38 11.83
CA ASP A 106 8.11 17.85 13.20
C ASP A 106 7.58 19.29 13.40
N SER A 107 7.74 20.16 12.38
CA SER A 107 7.22 21.53 12.43
C SER A 107 5.68 21.56 12.49
N ILE A 108 5.01 20.68 11.74
CA ILE A 108 3.55 20.54 11.79
C ILE A 108 3.12 20.09 13.19
N LEU A 109 3.79 19.09 13.76
CA LEU A 109 3.49 18.61 15.11
C LEU A 109 3.78 19.68 16.18
N GLY A 110 4.81 20.50 15.97
CA GLY A 110 5.11 21.66 16.82
C GLY A 110 3.95 22.67 16.88
N TRP A 111 3.22 22.87 15.77
CA TRP A 111 2.00 23.72 15.78
C TRP A 111 0.88 23.16 16.65
N PHE A 112 0.86 21.84 16.85
CA PHE A 112 -0.07 21.17 17.75
C PHE A 112 0.44 21.08 19.20
N GLY A 113 1.62 21.68 19.51
CA GLY A 113 2.17 21.76 20.86
C GLY A 113 3.11 20.62 21.24
N PHE A 114 3.55 19.79 20.28
CA PHE A 114 4.54 18.75 20.55
C PHE A 114 5.95 19.35 20.57
N GLU A 115 6.69 19.08 21.65
CA GLU A 115 8.10 19.48 21.73
C GLU A 115 8.99 18.58 20.85
N LEU A 116 9.96 19.18 20.16
CA LEU A 116 10.86 18.47 19.25
C LEU A 116 11.56 17.30 19.96
N ASP A 117 11.97 17.48 21.21
CA ASP A 117 12.70 16.46 21.96
C ASP A 117 11.83 15.24 22.34
N SER A 118 10.51 15.40 22.36
CA SER A 118 9.56 14.32 22.60
C SER A 118 9.28 13.47 21.35
N LEU A 119 9.61 13.99 20.14
CA LEU A 119 9.30 13.33 18.88
C LEU A 119 10.33 12.24 18.54
N PRO A 120 9.90 11.12 17.96
CA PRO A 120 10.80 10.05 17.56
C PRO A 120 11.57 10.39 16.27
N TYR A 121 12.59 9.59 15.96
CA TYR A 121 13.27 9.62 14.66
C TYR A 121 12.47 8.78 13.64
N TRP A 122 11.56 9.41 12.90
CA TRP A 122 10.58 8.77 12.01
C TRP A 122 11.12 7.71 11.06
N LEU A 123 12.36 7.88 10.56
CA LEU A 123 13.00 6.95 9.63
C LEU A 123 14.09 6.08 10.27
N ARG A 124 14.58 6.43 11.47
CA ARG A 124 15.68 5.70 12.12
C ARG A 124 15.20 4.78 13.24
N ASP A 125 14.09 5.10 13.87
CA ASP A 125 13.52 4.27 14.92
C ASP A 125 12.85 3.03 14.29
N GLN A 126 13.36 1.85 14.63
CA GLN A 126 12.87 0.57 14.09
C GLN A 126 11.39 0.28 14.42
N LYS A 127 10.86 0.89 15.49
CA LYS A 127 9.45 0.72 15.87
C LYS A 127 8.49 1.53 15.00
N ILE A 128 8.97 2.62 14.42
CA ILE A 128 8.14 3.63 13.75
C ILE A 128 8.42 3.73 12.25
N ASN A 129 9.65 3.45 11.81
CA ASN A 129 10.05 3.64 10.43
C ASN A 129 9.13 2.94 9.42
N ASN A 130 8.66 1.73 9.74
CA ASN A 130 7.72 1.00 8.88
C ASN A 130 6.37 1.72 8.76
N TRP A 131 5.86 2.30 9.84
CA TRP A 131 4.63 3.10 9.81
C TRP A 131 4.79 4.38 8.99
N SER A 132 5.94 5.04 9.06
CA SER A 132 6.26 6.21 8.23
C SER A 132 6.27 5.85 6.74
N LEU A 133 6.84 4.69 6.39
CA LEU A 133 6.84 4.19 5.02
C LEU A 133 5.44 3.75 4.56
N VAL A 134 4.67 3.12 5.44
CA VAL A 134 3.26 2.76 5.17
C VAL A 134 2.42 4.01 4.93
N ALA A 135 2.55 5.04 5.76
CA ALA A 135 1.83 6.31 5.59
C ALA A 135 2.16 6.97 4.24
N THR A 136 3.44 6.96 3.85
CA THR A 136 3.89 7.44 2.53
C THR A 136 3.24 6.63 1.39
N SER A 137 3.18 5.32 1.54
CA SER A 137 2.57 4.42 0.55
C SER A 137 1.07 4.65 0.44
N VAL A 138 0.37 4.76 1.58
CA VAL A 138 -1.06 5.10 1.64
C VAL A 138 -1.33 6.41 0.91
N TRP A 139 -0.60 7.48 1.25
CA TRP A 139 -0.75 8.78 0.60
C TRP A 139 -0.54 8.70 -0.92
N ARG A 140 0.45 7.95 -1.38
CA ARG A 140 0.77 7.82 -2.81
C ARG A 140 -0.31 7.10 -3.60
N TYR A 141 -0.79 5.98 -3.10
CA TYR A 141 -1.67 5.07 -3.85
C TYR A 141 -3.15 5.28 -3.58
N PHE A 142 -3.50 6.04 -2.55
CA PHE A 142 -4.87 6.30 -2.14
C PHE A 142 -5.74 6.84 -3.28
N GLY A 143 -5.29 7.90 -3.95
CA GLY A 143 -6.05 8.53 -5.03
C GLY A 143 -6.23 7.63 -6.25
N ASN A 144 -5.22 6.83 -6.59
CA ASN A 144 -5.31 5.84 -7.67
C ASN A 144 -6.41 4.81 -7.38
N ASN A 145 -6.42 4.23 -6.20
CA ASN A 145 -7.42 3.24 -5.81
C ASN A 145 -8.83 3.87 -5.73
N MET A 146 -8.92 5.09 -5.22
CA MET A 146 -10.19 5.84 -5.20
C MET A 146 -10.77 6.03 -6.61
N VAL A 147 -9.95 6.43 -7.59
CA VAL A 147 -10.39 6.61 -8.99
C VAL A 147 -10.83 5.29 -9.62
N LEU A 148 -10.11 4.19 -9.34
CA LEU A 148 -10.50 2.86 -9.80
C LEU A 148 -11.86 2.43 -9.22
N PHE A 149 -12.08 2.66 -7.93
CA PHE A 149 -13.38 2.37 -7.31
C PHE A 149 -14.50 3.24 -7.86
N ILE A 150 -14.25 4.53 -8.12
CA ILE A 150 -15.23 5.40 -8.76
C ILE A 150 -15.63 4.83 -10.14
N GLY A 151 -14.64 4.41 -10.95
CA GLY A 151 -14.90 3.79 -12.25
C GLY A 151 -15.75 2.51 -12.12
N ALA A 152 -15.43 1.66 -11.15
CA ALA A 152 -16.20 0.43 -10.89
C ALA A 152 -17.64 0.74 -10.46
N ILE A 153 -17.85 1.67 -9.52
CA ILE A 153 -19.19 2.07 -9.06
C ILE A 153 -20.01 2.67 -10.21
N MET A 154 -19.38 3.51 -11.02
CA MET A 154 -20.06 4.17 -12.16
C MET A 154 -20.33 3.21 -13.34
N SER A 155 -19.75 2.03 -13.37
CA SER A 155 -20.00 1.00 -14.38
C SER A 155 -21.23 0.13 -14.10
N VAL A 156 -21.81 0.24 -12.91
CA VAL A 156 -23.05 -0.45 -12.55
C VAL A 156 -24.23 0.30 -13.13
N ASP A 157 -25.13 -0.40 -13.82
CA ASP A 157 -26.31 0.20 -14.42
C ASP A 157 -27.24 0.78 -13.34
N SER A 158 -27.75 1.99 -13.57
CA SER A 158 -28.66 2.66 -12.64
C SER A 158 -29.93 1.88 -12.37
N GLU A 159 -30.41 1.10 -13.36
CA GLU A 159 -31.57 0.21 -13.22
C GLU A 159 -31.41 -0.82 -12.11
N MET A 160 -30.18 -1.28 -11.82
CA MET A 160 -29.91 -2.21 -10.72
C MET A 160 -30.13 -1.54 -9.36
N TYR A 161 -29.71 -0.27 -9.23
CA TYR A 161 -29.95 0.49 -7.99
C TYR A 161 -31.43 0.80 -7.78
N GLU A 162 -32.16 1.14 -8.86
CA GLU A 162 -33.60 1.38 -8.82
C GLU A 162 -34.36 0.10 -8.44
N ALA A 163 -33.99 -1.07 -8.99
CA ALA A 163 -34.56 -2.34 -8.63
C ALA A 163 -34.31 -2.69 -7.15
N ALA A 164 -33.10 -2.50 -6.65
CA ALA A 164 -32.75 -2.71 -5.26
C ALA A 164 -33.55 -1.78 -4.32
N GLU A 165 -33.79 -0.54 -4.71
CA GLU A 165 -34.61 0.41 -3.94
C GLU A 165 -36.09 -0.03 -3.88
N LEU A 166 -36.64 -0.52 -4.98
CA LEU A 166 -37.98 -1.09 -5.02
C LEU A 166 -38.11 -2.34 -4.14
N ASP A 167 -37.06 -3.15 -4.03
CA ASP A 167 -36.98 -4.31 -3.14
C ASP A 167 -36.73 -3.93 -1.67
N GLY A 168 -36.65 -2.63 -1.35
CA GLY A 168 -36.52 -2.12 0.01
C GLY A 168 -35.08 -2.08 0.55
N ALA A 169 -34.08 -2.25 -0.30
CA ALA A 169 -32.67 -2.13 0.09
C ALA A 169 -32.35 -0.69 0.52
N ASN A 170 -31.68 -0.55 1.66
CA ASN A 170 -31.16 0.74 2.08
C ASN A 170 -29.84 1.07 1.34
N LYS A 171 -29.36 2.32 1.43
CA LYS A 171 -28.15 2.79 0.73
C LYS A 171 -26.85 2.05 1.08
N PHE A 172 -26.83 1.27 2.13
CA PHE A 172 -25.70 0.43 2.51
C PHE A 172 -25.80 -0.98 1.91
N GLN A 173 -27.03 -1.39 1.58
CA GLN A 173 -27.33 -2.68 0.96
C GLN A 173 -27.27 -2.62 -0.57
N GLN A 174 -27.45 -1.46 -1.16
CA GLN A 174 -27.23 -1.16 -2.57
C GLN A 174 -25.74 -1.09 -2.91
#